data_e63cb2a6c155786003759c3aa344c64a
#
_entry.id   e63cb2a6c155786003759c3aa344c64a
#
_cell.length_a   1.000
_cell.length_b   1.000
_cell.length_c   1.000
_cell.angle_alpha   90.00
_cell.angle_beta   90.00
_cell.angle_gamma   90.00
#
_symmetry.space_group_name_H-M   'P 1'
#
loop_
_entity.id
_entity.type
_entity.pdbx_description
1 polymer ?
#
loop_
_entity_poly.entity_id
_entity_poly.type
_entity_poly.pdbx_seq_one_letter_code
_entity_poly.pdbx_strand_id
1 'polypeptide(L)'
;GLQVIIGTAPVNLAADPYKATNVPMIAYSFSEAVEQAGYSDDFKNYTLCQSMDACFRVLNVAPIILINVLDPKKHKKANEEQTVNVEKMQATVKVAGILADTVELKANEATLTAGTDYITTFDDDGYLVITLTAGGKGASAKTLTVNSTSIDPTAVTENDIIGGYNASTGAETG
;
A
#
# COMPACT_ATOMS: atom_id res chain seq x y z
N GLY A 1 10.41 28.75 -1.97
CA GLY A 1 8.97 28.51 -2.03
C GLY A 1 8.65 27.09 -1.65
N LEU A 2 7.45 26.83 -1.16
CA LEU A 2 6.99 25.48 -0.82
C LEU A 2 6.73 24.70 -2.12
N GLN A 3 7.30 23.50 -2.23
CA GLN A 3 7.10 22.63 -3.39
C GLN A 3 5.86 21.76 -3.19
N VAL A 4 5.02 21.67 -4.23
CA VAL A 4 3.88 20.76 -4.29
C VAL A 4 4.15 19.76 -5.40
N ILE A 5 4.11 18.48 -5.08
CA ILE A 5 4.43 17.39 -6.00
C ILE A 5 3.22 16.46 -6.07
N ILE A 6 2.74 16.23 -7.28
CA ILE A 6 1.60 15.35 -7.57
C ILE A 6 2.11 14.08 -8.26
N GLY A 7 1.65 12.93 -7.84
CA GLY A 7 2.07 11.65 -8.41
C GLY A 7 1.48 10.46 -7.69
N THR A 8 2.15 9.33 -7.78
CA THR A 8 1.71 8.06 -7.21
C THR A 8 2.61 7.60 -6.07
N ALA A 9 2.00 6.99 -5.05
CA ALA A 9 2.70 6.41 -3.91
C ALA A 9 2.13 5.04 -3.53
N PRO A 10 2.93 4.16 -2.91
CA PRO A 10 2.48 2.85 -2.47
C PRO A 10 1.68 2.97 -1.17
N VAL A 11 0.46 3.51 -1.26
CA VAL A 11 -0.39 3.84 -0.11
C VAL A 11 -0.79 2.64 0.74
N ASN A 12 -0.68 1.42 0.22
CA ASN A 12 -0.83 0.20 1.03
C ASN A 12 0.18 0.11 2.18
N LEU A 13 1.32 0.80 2.06
CA LEU A 13 2.37 0.90 3.08
C LEU A 13 2.23 2.13 3.97
N ALA A 14 1.29 3.04 3.67
CA ALA A 14 1.02 4.22 4.48
C ALA A 14 0.36 3.85 5.81
N ALA A 15 0.45 4.74 6.79
CA ALA A 15 -0.21 4.58 8.10
C ALA A 15 -1.74 4.46 7.96
N ASP A 16 -2.34 5.22 7.05
CA ASP A 16 -3.77 5.13 6.72
C ASP A 16 -3.95 5.08 5.19
N PRO A 17 -3.98 3.88 4.58
CA PRO A 17 -4.04 3.71 3.14
C PRO A 17 -5.23 4.40 2.46
N TYR A 18 -6.36 4.48 3.14
CA TYR A 18 -7.61 5.01 2.57
C TYR A 18 -7.81 6.51 2.78
N LYS A 19 -6.88 7.18 3.45
CA LYS A 19 -6.91 8.64 3.68
C LYS A 19 -5.78 9.40 2.99
N ALA A 20 -4.97 8.74 2.19
CA ALA A 20 -3.79 9.30 1.56
C ALA A 20 -4.00 9.68 0.08
N THR A 21 -5.24 9.75 -0.41
CA THR A 21 -5.55 10.03 -1.82
C THR A 21 -6.15 11.40 -1.99
N ASN A 22 -5.63 12.17 -2.97
CA ASN A 22 -6.12 13.50 -3.35
C ASN A 22 -6.16 14.51 -2.19
N VAL A 23 -5.28 14.34 -1.22
CA VAL A 23 -5.13 15.26 -0.08
C VAL A 23 -3.71 15.78 -0.01
N PRO A 24 -3.51 17.08 0.24
CA PRO A 24 -2.18 17.63 0.47
C PRO A 24 -1.59 17.06 1.77
N MET A 25 -0.42 16.42 1.66
CA MET A 25 0.34 15.88 2.79
C MET A 25 1.64 16.66 2.93
N ILE A 26 1.74 17.49 3.96
CA ILE A 26 2.98 18.20 4.26
C ILE A 26 3.94 17.28 5.00
N ALA A 27 5.18 17.21 4.55
CA ALA A 27 6.22 16.42 5.18
C ALA A 27 7.47 17.27 5.43
N TYR A 28 7.96 17.24 6.64
CA TYR A 28 9.17 17.93 7.08
C TYR A 28 10.40 17.03 7.08
N SER A 29 10.19 15.72 6.94
CA SER A 29 11.25 14.72 6.89
C SER A 29 10.87 13.55 5.97
N PHE A 30 11.88 12.77 5.59
CA PHE A 30 11.68 11.54 4.82
C PHE A 30 10.78 10.55 5.57
N SER A 31 10.99 10.36 6.88
CA SER A 31 10.19 9.43 7.68
C SER A 31 8.72 9.85 7.79
N GLU A 32 8.42 11.15 7.90
CA GLU A 32 7.04 11.63 7.85
C GLU A 32 6.38 11.38 6.50
N ALA A 33 7.12 11.60 5.40
CA ALA A 33 6.61 11.31 4.07
C ALA A 33 6.33 9.80 3.87
N VAL A 34 7.21 8.94 4.36
CA VAL A 34 7.02 7.47 4.33
C VAL A 34 5.80 7.05 5.14
N GLU A 35 5.60 7.61 6.32
CA GLU A 35 4.44 7.32 7.16
C GLU A 35 3.12 7.74 6.47
N GLN A 36 3.10 8.92 5.86
CA GLN A 36 1.91 9.48 5.22
C GLN A 36 1.55 8.81 3.90
N ALA A 37 2.52 8.50 3.06
CA ALA A 37 2.32 8.07 1.67
C ALA A 37 2.79 6.64 1.36
N GLY A 38 3.61 6.05 2.23
CA GLY A 38 4.36 4.84 1.91
C GLY A 38 5.59 5.13 1.05
N TYR A 39 6.48 4.17 0.94
CA TYR A 39 7.70 4.29 0.13
C TYR A 39 8.08 2.96 -0.53
N SER A 40 8.57 3.05 -1.76
CA SER A 40 9.15 1.96 -2.53
C SER A 40 10.22 2.52 -3.46
N ASP A 41 11.25 1.73 -3.76
CA ASP A 41 12.27 2.07 -4.76
C ASP A 41 11.77 1.85 -6.21
N ASP A 42 10.56 1.36 -6.39
CA ASP A 42 9.91 1.25 -7.69
C ASP A 42 9.40 2.62 -8.17
N PHE A 43 10.34 3.48 -8.59
CA PHE A 43 10.05 4.86 -9.01
C PHE A 43 9.24 4.94 -10.32
N LYS A 44 9.24 3.87 -11.10
CA LYS A 44 8.43 3.79 -12.32
C LYS A 44 6.94 3.78 -12.00
N ASN A 45 6.54 3.00 -11.01
CA ASN A 45 5.16 2.88 -10.58
C ASN A 45 4.77 3.90 -9.51
N TYR A 46 5.73 4.36 -8.71
CA TYR A 46 5.51 5.27 -7.59
C TYR A 46 6.37 6.53 -7.72
N THR A 47 5.88 7.46 -8.55
CA THR A 47 6.63 8.67 -8.92
C THR A 47 6.89 9.62 -7.75
N LEU A 48 6.01 9.67 -6.74
CA LEU A 48 6.25 10.46 -5.53
C LEU A 48 7.46 9.96 -4.74
N CYS A 49 7.74 8.65 -4.76
CA CYS A 49 8.89 8.08 -4.06
C CYS A 49 10.21 8.57 -4.62
N GLN A 50 10.32 8.76 -5.94
CA GLN A 50 11.48 9.38 -6.56
C GLN A 50 11.68 10.81 -6.07
N SER A 51 10.59 11.57 -5.99
CA SER A 51 10.65 12.96 -5.50
C SER A 51 10.99 13.04 -4.01
N MET A 52 10.46 12.12 -3.20
CA MET A 52 10.79 12.03 -1.77
C MET A 52 12.29 11.74 -1.59
N ASP A 53 12.84 10.78 -2.34
CA ASP A 53 14.25 10.46 -2.33
C ASP A 53 15.11 11.67 -2.72
N ALA A 54 14.79 12.29 -3.86
CA ALA A 54 15.50 13.45 -4.36
C ALA A 54 15.46 14.64 -3.38
N CYS A 55 14.29 15.00 -2.87
CA CYS A 55 14.13 16.16 -2.00
C CYS A 55 14.81 15.96 -0.64
N PHE A 56 14.51 14.87 0.04
CA PHE A 56 14.97 14.69 1.43
C PHE A 56 16.37 14.10 1.54
N ARG A 57 16.73 13.15 0.66
CA ARG A 57 17.98 12.37 0.81
C ARG A 57 19.12 12.91 -0.03
N VAL A 58 18.82 13.56 -1.15
CA VAL A 58 19.85 14.10 -2.07
C VAL A 58 20.00 15.61 -1.93
N LEU A 59 18.91 16.36 -2.02
CA LEU A 59 18.92 17.83 -2.06
C LEU A 59 18.74 18.48 -0.70
N ASN A 60 18.34 17.71 0.31
CA ASN A 60 18.03 18.20 1.67
C ASN A 60 17.02 19.38 1.66
N VAL A 61 15.96 19.23 0.88
CA VAL A 61 14.87 20.21 0.75
C VAL A 61 13.67 19.77 1.58
N ALA A 62 13.25 20.62 2.50
CA ALA A 62 12.07 20.44 3.32
C ALA A 62 11.50 21.81 3.74
N PRO A 63 10.19 21.93 4.04
CA PRO A 63 9.16 20.93 3.81
C PRO A 63 8.73 20.82 2.34
N ILE A 64 8.09 19.71 2.00
CA ILE A 64 7.41 19.51 0.71
C ILE A 64 5.95 19.10 0.95
N ILE A 65 5.10 19.37 -0.04
CA ILE A 65 3.72 18.89 -0.05
C ILE A 65 3.62 17.78 -1.11
N LEU A 66 3.13 16.64 -0.70
CA LEU A 66 2.86 15.49 -1.58
C LEU A 66 1.35 15.36 -1.79
N ILE A 67 0.93 15.12 -3.02
CA ILE A 67 -0.44 14.75 -3.38
C ILE A 67 -0.40 13.44 -4.15
N ASN A 68 -0.83 12.37 -3.50
CA ASN A 68 -0.95 11.06 -4.13
C ASN A 68 -2.31 10.93 -4.81
N VAL A 69 -2.32 10.52 -6.08
CA VAL A 69 -3.53 10.30 -6.87
C VAL A 69 -3.91 8.83 -7.02
N LEU A 70 -3.07 7.91 -6.52
CA LEU A 70 -3.41 6.50 -6.48
C LEU A 70 -4.45 6.26 -5.39
N ASP A 71 -5.67 5.86 -5.80
CA ASP A 71 -6.78 5.56 -4.91
C ASP A 71 -6.92 4.04 -4.73
N PRO A 72 -6.70 3.51 -3.52
CA PRO A 72 -6.82 2.08 -3.26
C PRO A 72 -8.25 1.54 -3.42
N LYS A 73 -9.25 2.41 -3.44
CA LYS A 73 -10.65 2.02 -3.72
C LYS A 73 -10.91 1.85 -5.22
N LYS A 74 -10.19 2.58 -6.07
CA LYS A 74 -10.34 2.61 -7.53
C LYS A 74 -9.23 1.84 -8.24
N HIS A 75 -7.96 2.12 -7.89
CA HIS A 75 -6.77 1.58 -8.53
C HIS A 75 -6.30 0.33 -7.78
N LYS A 76 -6.99 -0.78 -8.00
CA LYS A 76 -6.74 -2.05 -7.31
C LYS A 76 -7.02 -3.24 -8.23
N LYS A 77 -6.44 -4.38 -7.87
CA LYS A 77 -6.68 -5.66 -8.53
C LYS A 77 -6.73 -6.79 -7.52
N ALA A 78 -7.62 -7.75 -7.74
CA ALA A 78 -7.62 -9.00 -6.99
C ALA A 78 -6.38 -9.82 -7.37
N ASN A 79 -5.73 -10.40 -6.38
CA ASN A 79 -4.64 -11.36 -6.59
C ASN A 79 -5.21 -12.76 -6.76
N GLU A 80 -4.48 -13.61 -7.47
CA GLU A 80 -4.78 -15.04 -7.48
C GLU A 80 -4.57 -15.62 -6.09
N GLU A 81 -5.38 -16.61 -5.73
CA GLU A 81 -5.22 -17.35 -4.49
C GLU A 81 -3.84 -18.03 -4.45
N GLN A 82 -3.16 -17.91 -3.33
CA GLN A 82 -1.83 -18.49 -3.13
C GLN A 82 -1.79 -19.39 -1.90
N THR A 83 -0.92 -20.39 -1.96
CA THR A 83 -0.49 -21.14 -0.78
C THR A 83 0.91 -20.71 -0.39
N VAL A 84 1.08 -20.25 0.85
CA VAL A 84 2.37 -19.83 1.40
C VAL A 84 2.82 -20.74 2.53
N ASN A 85 4.12 -20.98 2.61
CA ASN A 85 4.71 -21.79 3.68
C ASN A 85 4.83 -20.98 4.97
N VAL A 86 4.61 -21.63 6.09
CA VAL A 86 4.79 -21.08 7.43
C VAL A 86 6.08 -21.61 8.03
N GLU A 87 6.96 -20.71 8.42
CA GLU A 87 8.19 -21.00 9.15
C GLU A 87 8.24 -20.18 10.43
N LYS A 88 8.47 -20.81 11.57
CA LYS A 88 8.52 -20.13 12.89
C LYS A 88 7.30 -19.23 13.14
N MET A 89 6.11 -19.72 12.80
CA MET A 89 4.83 -19.00 12.93
C MET A 89 4.69 -17.76 12.04
N GLN A 90 5.52 -17.62 11.02
CA GLN A 90 5.45 -16.51 10.06
C GLN A 90 5.34 -17.03 8.63
N ALA A 91 4.66 -16.26 7.79
CA ALA A 91 4.60 -16.47 6.34
C ALA A 91 4.72 -15.11 5.64
N THR A 92 5.45 -15.09 4.52
CA THR A 92 5.58 -13.90 3.68
C THR A 92 4.84 -14.10 2.37
N VAL A 93 3.98 -13.17 2.01
CA VAL A 93 3.26 -13.17 0.72
C VAL A 93 4.02 -12.28 -0.24
N LYS A 94 4.76 -12.88 -1.17
CA LYS A 94 5.63 -12.16 -2.14
C LYS A 94 4.84 -11.60 -3.31
N VAL A 95 3.87 -10.76 -3.00
CA VAL A 95 3.08 -9.95 -3.94
C VAL A 95 3.15 -8.51 -3.51
N ALA A 96 3.52 -7.62 -4.44
CA ALA A 96 3.58 -6.20 -4.15
C ALA A 96 2.19 -5.57 -4.04
N GLY A 97 2.07 -4.56 -3.19
CA GLY A 97 0.90 -3.70 -3.14
C GLY A 97 -0.29 -4.23 -2.34
N ILE A 98 -0.15 -5.32 -1.59
CA ILE A 98 -1.27 -5.91 -0.84
C ILE A 98 -1.85 -4.88 0.15
N LEU A 99 -3.17 -4.71 0.09
CA LEU A 99 -3.96 -3.99 1.09
C LEU A 99 -4.25 -4.95 2.24
N ALA A 100 -3.67 -4.69 3.41
CA ALA A 100 -3.71 -5.62 4.55
C ALA A 100 -5.12 -5.95 5.03
N ASP A 101 -6.05 -5.00 4.95
CA ASP A 101 -7.45 -5.18 5.33
C ASP A 101 -8.27 -6.06 4.38
N THR A 102 -7.74 -6.36 3.19
CA THR A 102 -8.39 -7.24 2.20
C THR A 102 -7.97 -8.70 2.34
N VAL A 103 -7.02 -9.00 3.22
CA VAL A 103 -6.44 -10.33 3.35
C VAL A 103 -7.43 -11.29 4.02
N GLU A 104 -7.68 -12.41 3.34
CA GLU A 104 -8.43 -13.54 3.86
C GLU A 104 -7.51 -14.76 3.95
N LEU A 105 -7.38 -15.32 5.16
CA LEU A 105 -6.49 -16.44 5.43
C LEU A 105 -7.27 -17.68 5.83
N LYS A 106 -6.81 -18.83 5.34
CA LYS A 106 -7.25 -20.14 5.79
C LYS A 106 -6.06 -21.02 6.18
N ALA A 107 -6.21 -21.76 7.26
CA ALA A 107 -5.33 -22.84 7.67
C ALA A 107 -6.13 -24.12 7.72
N ASN A 108 -5.81 -25.12 6.85
CA ASN A 108 -6.55 -26.39 6.78
C ASN A 108 -8.08 -26.18 6.71
N GLU A 109 -8.55 -25.36 5.78
CA GLU A 109 -9.96 -24.97 5.58
C GLU A 109 -10.57 -24.08 6.67
N ALA A 110 -9.91 -23.90 7.81
CA ALA A 110 -10.38 -23.00 8.86
C ALA A 110 -10.04 -21.53 8.52
N THR A 111 -11.04 -20.69 8.47
CA THR A 111 -10.85 -19.23 8.30
C THR A 111 -10.24 -18.62 9.56
N LEU A 112 -9.16 -17.86 9.39
CA LEU A 112 -8.47 -17.16 10.45
C LEU A 112 -9.00 -15.75 10.62
N THR A 113 -9.00 -15.27 11.85
CA THR A 113 -9.47 -13.93 12.23
C THR A 113 -8.30 -13.02 12.54
N ALA A 114 -8.20 -11.88 11.84
CA ALA A 114 -7.19 -10.87 12.09
C ALA A 114 -7.29 -10.32 13.53
N GLY A 115 -6.15 -10.08 14.16
CA GLY A 115 -6.05 -9.62 15.55
C GLY A 115 -6.24 -10.72 16.60
N THR A 116 -6.82 -11.85 16.22
CA THR A 116 -7.05 -13.02 17.12
C THR A 116 -6.12 -14.18 16.76
N ASP A 117 -6.17 -14.61 15.50
CA ASP A 117 -5.39 -15.75 15.01
C ASP A 117 -4.08 -15.35 14.36
N TYR A 118 -3.97 -14.11 13.90
CA TYR A 118 -2.78 -13.55 13.27
C TYR A 118 -2.75 -12.03 13.31
N ILE A 119 -1.57 -11.47 13.08
CA ILE A 119 -1.34 -10.05 12.76
C ILE A 119 -0.57 -9.96 11.45
N THR A 120 -0.62 -8.78 10.82
CA THR A 120 0.13 -8.50 9.60
C THR A 120 1.04 -7.29 9.78
N THR A 121 2.19 -7.34 9.11
CA THR A 121 3.13 -6.24 8.95
C THR A 121 3.66 -6.27 7.53
N PHE A 122 4.45 -5.27 7.15
CA PHE A 122 5.19 -5.27 5.89
C PHE A 122 6.68 -5.35 6.15
N ASP A 123 7.40 -6.11 5.33
CA ASP A 123 8.87 -6.14 5.37
C ASP A 123 9.50 -4.97 4.60
N ASP A 124 10.82 -4.90 4.57
CA ASP A 124 11.55 -3.83 3.90
C ASP A 124 11.36 -3.83 2.36
N ASP A 125 10.97 -4.96 1.80
CA ASP A 125 10.63 -5.09 0.37
C ASP A 125 9.17 -4.73 0.07
N GLY A 126 8.38 -4.40 1.09
CA GLY A 126 6.97 -4.07 0.98
C GLY A 126 6.06 -5.29 0.85
N TYR A 127 6.55 -6.49 1.13
CA TYR A 127 5.74 -7.70 1.16
C TYR A 127 5.01 -7.87 2.49
N LEU A 128 3.80 -8.43 2.41
CA LEU A 128 3.01 -8.71 3.60
C LEU A 128 3.61 -9.88 4.37
N VAL A 129 3.91 -9.66 5.65
CA VAL A 129 4.31 -10.68 6.61
C VAL A 129 3.14 -10.98 7.54
N ILE A 130 2.77 -12.25 7.58
CA ILE A 130 1.73 -12.79 8.47
C ILE A 130 2.44 -13.42 9.66
N THR A 131 2.09 -13.01 10.86
CA THR A 131 2.56 -13.64 12.10
C THR A 131 1.39 -14.29 12.81
N LEU A 132 1.45 -15.63 12.98
CA LEU A 132 0.41 -16.40 13.65
C LEU A 132 0.47 -16.20 15.16
N THR A 133 -0.69 -16.13 15.78
CA THR A 133 -0.80 -15.99 17.24
C THR A 133 -0.69 -17.36 17.91
N ALA A 134 0.13 -17.46 18.95
CA ALA A 134 0.22 -18.65 19.76
C ALA A 134 -1.16 -18.96 20.39
N GLY A 135 -1.63 -20.19 20.22
CA GLY A 135 -2.97 -20.61 20.65
C GLY A 135 -4.12 -20.22 19.71
N GLY A 136 -3.86 -19.44 18.63
CA GLY A 136 -4.84 -19.19 17.58
C GLY A 136 -5.10 -20.43 16.71
N LYS A 137 -6.17 -20.37 15.90
CA LYS A 137 -6.58 -21.52 15.03
C LYS A 137 -5.50 -21.96 14.06
N GLY A 138 -4.64 -21.05 13.63
CA GLY A 138 -3.55 -21.31 12.68
C GLY A 138 -2.20 -21.63 13.32
N ALA A 139 -2.08 -21.69 14.66
CA ALA A 139 -0.79 -21.75 15.37
C ALA A 139 0.12 -22.92 14.97
N SER A 140 -0.44 -24.06 14.53
CA SER A 140 0.31 -25.25 14.07
C SER A 140 0.35 -25.39 12.55
N ALA A 141 -0.19 -24.43 11.80
CA ALA A 141 -0.24 -24.51 10.35
C ALA A 141 1.16 -24.55 9.74
N LYS A 142 1.34 -25.36 8.72
CA LYS A 142 2.57 -25.41 7.91
C LYS A 142 2.43 -24.62 6.62
N THR A 143 1.20 -24.42 6.18
CA THR A 143 0.84 -23.61 5.02
C THR A 143 -0.40 -22.79 5.31
N LEU A 144 -0.55 -21.67 4.62
CA LEU A 144 -1.74 -20.84 4.63
C LEU A 144 -2.22 -20.62 3.19
N THR A 145 -3.54 -20.65 3.01
CA THR A 145 -4.17 -20.18 1.78
C THR A 145 -4.50 -18.71 1.93
N VAL A 146 -4.06 -17.88 0.98
CA VAL A 146 -4.15 -16.43 1.03
C VAL A 146 -4.93 -15.92 -0.17
N ASN A 147 -6.02 -15.19 0.09
CA ASN A 147 -6.70 -14.33 -0.87
C ASN A 147 -6.46 -12.87 -0.48
N SER A 148 -6.22 -12.01 -1.44
CA SER A 148 -5.91 -10.59 -1.19
C SER A 148 -6.20 -9.72 -2.40
N THR A 149 -6.25 -8.41 -2.18
CA THR A 149 -6.33 -7.38 -3.20
C THR A 149 -5.10 -6.47 -3.07
N SER A 150 -4.49 -6.12 -4.20
CA SER A 150 -3.37 -5.18 -4.24
C SER A 150 -3.78 -3.86 -4.86
N ILE A 151 -3.12 -2.76 -4.47
CA ILE A 151 -3.13 -1.53 -5.27
C ILE A 151 -2.56 -1.81 -6.66
N ASP A 152 -3.07 -1.09 -7.65
CA ASP A 152 -2.62 -1.20 -9.03
C ASP A 152 -2.19 0.17 -9.58
N PRO A 153 -0.89 0.52 -9.50
CA PRO A 153 -0.41 1.79 -10.01
C PRO A 153 -0.58 1.94 -11.52
N THR A 154 -0.70 0.82 -12.26
CA THR A 154 -0.91 0.86 -13.70
C THR A 154 -2.34 1.26 -14.09
N ALA A 155 -3.28 1.23 -13.17
CA ALA A 155 -4.65 1.68 -13.37
C ALA A 155 -4.81 3.21 -13.25
N VAL A 156 -3.81 3.92 -12.74
CA VAL A 156 -3.79 5.38 -12.67
C VAL A 156 -3.63 5.95 -14.07
N THR A 157 -4.46 6.93 -14.43
CA THR A 157 -4.47 7.57 -15.73
C THR A 157 -4.12 9.05 -15.63
N GLU A 158 -3.88 9.71 -16.75
CA GLU A 158 -3.65 11.17 -16.80
C GLU A 158 -4.80 11.95 -16.19
N ASN A 159 -6.04 11.48 -16.36
CA ASN A 159 -7.23 12.14 -15.79
C ASN A 159 -7.22 12.14 -14.25
N ASP A 160 -6.62 11.13 -13.62
CA ASP A 160 -6.48 11.09 -12.16
C ASP A 160 -5.51 12.17 -11.65
N ILE A 161 -4.59 12.64 -12.50
CA ILE A 161 -3.58 13.66 -12.16
C ILE A 161 -4.07 15.07 -12.45
N ILE A 162 -4.55 15.31 -13.67
CA ILE A 162 -4.95 16.65 -14.11
C ILE A 162 -6.38 17.01 -13.70
N GLY A 163 -7.13 16.04 -13.20
CA GLY A 163 -8.57 16.14 -13.04
C GLY A 163 -9.23 16.20 -14.41
N GLY A 164 -10.47 15.91 -14.45
CA GLY A 164 -11.24 15.94 -15.67
C GLY A 164 -12.66 16.37 -15.41
N TYR A 165 -13.31 16.82 -16.46
CA TYR A 165 -14.70 17.16 -16.44
C TYR A 165 -15.43 16.38 -17.55
N ASN A 166 -16.37 15.57 -17.18
CA ASN A 166 -17.22 14.88 -18.15
C ASN A 166 -18.39 15.80 -18.54
N ALA A 167 -18.29 16.38 -19.73
CA ALA A 167 -19.31 17.31 -20.22
C ALA A 167 -20.72 16.71 -20.34
N SER A 168 -20.82 15.39 -20.51
CA SER A 168 -22.10 14.68 -20.65
C SER A 168 -22.79 14.42 -19.31
N THR A 169 -22.02 14.24 -18.25
CA THR A 169 -22.54 13.92 -16.91
C THR A 169 -22.43 15.08 -15.92
N GLY A 170 -21.64 16.10 -16.23
CA GLY A 170 -21.32 17.20 -15.33
C GLY A 170 -20.44 16.80 -14.14
N ALA A 171 -19.87 15.58 -14.17
CA ALA A 171 -19.06 15.05 -13.09
C ALA A 171 -17.57 15.34 -13.28
N GLU A 172 -16.89 15.63 -12.19
CA GLU A 172 -15.43 15.63 -12.13
C GLU A 172 -14.92 14.18 -12.25
N THR A 173 -13.82 13.97 -12.97
CA THR A 173 -13.26 12.65 -13.26
C THR A 173 -11.86 12.42 -12.71
N GLY A 174 -11.29 13.38 -11.99
CA GLY A 174 -9.98 13.31 -11.37
C GLY A 174 -10.01 13.53 -9.88
#